data_f4bc307b22362244e2c5387777b8ecb9
#
_entry.id   f4bc307b22362244e2c5387777b8ecb9
#
_cell.length_a   1.000
_cell.length_b   1.000
_cell.length_c   1.000
_cell.angle_alpha   90.00
_cell.angle_beta   90.00
_cell.angle_gamma   90.00
#
_symmetry.space_group_name_H-M   'P 1'
#
loop_
_entity.id
_entity.type
_entity.pdbx_description
1 polymer ?
#
loop_
_entity_poly.entity_id
_entity_poly.type
_entity_poly.pdbx_seq_one_letter_code
_entity_poly.pdbx_strand_id
1 'polypeptide(L)'
;MKALVAVALLAGAATLPAWAANVSVTDAWARATMPGQKVSGAYMQIRSDADARLVSASSTAVPRVEVHEMKMDGDVMRMREVKAIDLPKGKTVSLEPGGFHIMLMNLPKPIAAGEVIPLTLVVESGGKQQTLEVKAEARAPMGGAMPMHHH
;
A
#
# COMPACT_ATOMS: atom_id res chain seq x y z
N MET A 1 -55.96 4.34 44.14
CA MET A 1 -55.02 5.03 43.23
C MET A 1 -53.92 4.02 42.90
N LYS A 2 -53.94 3.51 41.69
CA LYS A 2 -52.91 2.59 41.22
C LYS A 2 -51.96 3.34 40.35
N ALA A 3 -50.73 3.49 40.82
CA ALA A 3 -49.65 4.09 40.03
C ALA A 3 -49.13 3.05 39.05
N LEU A 4 -49.34 3.30 37.78
CA LEU A 4 -48.73 2.52 36.72
C LEU A 4 -47.29 3.01 36.53
N VAL A 5 -46.35 2.23 37.00
CA VAL A 5 -44.94 2.46 36.69
C VAL A 5 -44.70 1.87 35.30
N ALA A 6 -44.61 2.75 34.32
CA ALA A 6 -44.16 2.35 33.00
C ALA A 6 -42.65 2.15 33.05
N VAL A 7 -42.22 0.89 33.04
CA VAL A 7 -40.80 0.56 32.82
C VAL A 7 -40.55 0.74 31.34
N ALA A 8 -39.91 1.83 30.97
CA ALA A 8 -39.39 2.03 29.65
C ALA A 8 -38.15 1.12 29.52
N LEU A 9 -38.29 -0.01 28.83
CA LEU A 9 -37.16 -0.79 28.36
C LEU A 9 -36.45 0.04 27.28
N LEU A 10 -35.40 0.70 27.67
CA LEU A 10 -34.40 1.18 26.70
C LEU A 10 -33.70 -0.07 26.13
N ALA A 11 -34.18 -0.51 24.97
CA ALA A 11 -33.42 -1.42 24.15
C ALA A 11 -32.18 -0.67 23.67
N GLY A 12 -31.08 -0.78 24.39
CA GLY A 12 -29.77 -0.32 23.93
C GLY A 12 -29.44 -1.12 22.69
N ALA A 13 -29.53 -0.50 21.54
CA ALA A 13 -28.98 -1.07 20.33
C ALA A 13 -27.47 -1.15 20.53
N ALA A 14 -26.98 -2.36 20.87
CA ALA A 14 -25.56 -2.65 20.85
C ALA A 14 -25.11 -2.52 19.40
N THR A 15 -24.52 -1.39 19.05
CA THR A 15 -23.81 -1.24 17.78
C THR A 15 -22.59 -2.14 17.87
N LEU A 16 -22.67 -3.31 17.24
CA LEU A 16 -21.51 -4.15 17.04
C LEU A 16 -20.46 -3.34 16.27
N PRO A 17 -19.21 -3.31 16.72
CA PRO A 17 -18.18 -2.63 15.96
C PRO A 17 -18.12 -3.28 14.58
N ALA A 18 -18.25 -2.46 13.54
CA ALA A 18 -18.06 -2.95 12.19
C ALA A 18 -16.61 -3.43 12.07
N TRP A 19 -16.46 -4.72 11.77
CA TRP A 19 -15.15 -5.35 11.62
C TRP A 19 -14.48 -4.76 10.38
N ALA A 20 -13.47 -3.91 10.60
CA ALA A 20 -12.56 -3.55 9.54
C ALA A 20 -11.69 -4.76 9.21
N ALA A 21 -11.39 -4.97 7.93
CA ALA A 21 -10.44 -5.99 7.53
C ALA A 21 -9.09 -5.75 8.21
N ASN A 22 -8.48 -6.80 8.76
CA ASN A 22 -7.12 -6.72 9.24
C ASN A 22 -6.19 -6.82 8.04
N VAL A 23 -5.53 -5.73 7.73
CA VAL A 23 -4.57 -5.66 6.64
C VAL A 23 -3.18 -5.50 7.24
N SER A 24 -2.28 -6.37 6.87
CA SER A 24 -0.89 -6.31 7.28
C SER A 24 0.00 -6.02 6.08
N VAL A 25 1.01 -5.20 6.30
CA VAL A 25 2.03 -4.87 5.31
C VAL A 25 3.38 -5.28 5.88
N THR A 26 4.13 -6.05 5.11
CA THR A 26 5.46 -6.53 5.49
C THR A 26 6.46 -6.25 4.39
N ASP A 27 7.72 -6.20 4.76
CA ASP A 27 8.86 -6.02 3.84
C ASP A 27 8.69 -4.83 2.89
N ALA A 28 8.23 -3.70 3.42
CA ALA A 28 8.09 -2.48 2.63
C ALA A 28 9.45 -1.83 2.38
N TRP A 29 9.73 -1.55 1.13
CA TRP A 29 10.96 -0.89 0.73
C TRP A 29 10.75 -0.04 -0.52
N ALA A 30 11.62 0.93 -0.72
CA ALA A 30 11.64 1.77 -1.90
C ALA A 30 13.01 1.66 -2.58
N ARG A 31 13.03 1.89 -3.87
CA ARG A 31 14.30 1.89 -4.60
C ARG A 31 14.98 3.23 -4.42
N ALA A 32 16.22 3.22 -3.96
CA ALA A 32 17.06 4.41 -3.93
C ALA A 32 17.31 4.93 -5.35
N THR A 33 17.54 6.22 -5.50
CA THR A 33 17.72 6.85 -6.81
C THR A 33 19.07 7.53 -6.92
N MET A 34 19.50 7.68 -8.14
CA MET A 34 20.68 8.49 -8.50
C MET A 34 20.27 9.94 -8.71
N PRO A 35 21.22 10.90 -8.62
CA PRO A 35 20.94 12.28 -8.96
C PRO A 35 20.34 12.41 -10.37
N GLY A 36 19.31 13.26 -10.49
CA GLY A 36 18.60 13.46 -11.75
C GLY A 36 17.43 12.51 -11.99
N GLN A 37 17.31 11.41 -11.27
CA GLN A 37 16.13 10.54 -11.36
C GLN A 37 14.96 11.18 -10.61
N LYS A 38 13.82 11.26 -11.27
CA LYS A 38 12.60 11.89 -10.73
C LYS A 38 11.51 10.88 -10.38
N VAL A 39 11.77 9.61 -10.62
CA VAL A 39 10.82 8.52 -10.33
C VAL A 39 11.50 7.38 -9.63
N SER A 40 10.74 6.70 -8.79
CA SER A 40 11.16 5.45 -8.15
C SER A 40 9.95 4.55 -7.93
N GLY A 41 10.18 3.38 -7.39
CA GLY A 41 9.14 2.42 -7.02
C GLY A 41 9.21 2.03 -5.57
N ALA A 42 8.07 1.73 -4.98
CA ALA A 42 7.97 1.12 -3.67
C ALA A 42 7.28 -0.23 -3.78
N TYR A 43 7.71 -1.14 -2.96
CA TYR A 43 7.35 -2.55 -3.00
C TYR A 43 7.06 -3.04 -1.58
N MET A 44 6.19 -4.02 -1.48
CA MET A 44 5.81 -4.57 -0.18
C MET A 44 4.98 -5.84 -0.36
N GLN A 45 4.72 -6.52 0.73
CA GLN A 45 3.76 -7.60 0.74
C GLN A 45 2.56 -7.18 1.56
N ILE A 46 1.37 -7.42 1.03
CA ILE A 46 0.12 -7.02 1.67
C ILE A 46 -0.75 -8.26 1.82
N ARG A 47 -1.31 -8.43 3.00
CA ARG A 47 -2.24 -9.51 3.30
C ARG A 47 -3.45 -8.96 4.03
N SER A 48 -4.63 -9.33 3.56
CA SER A 48 -5.90 -8.99 4.20
C SER A 48 -6.60 -10.26 4.69
N ASP A 49 -7.24 -10.20 5.84
CA ASP A 49 -8.04 -11.30 6.38
C ASP A 49 -9.48 -11.33 5.82
N ALA A 50 -9.83 -10.36 5.01
CA ALA A 50 -11.09 -10.28 4.28
C ALA A 50 -10.82 -9.79 2.86
N ASP A 51 -11.75 -10.07 1.94
CA ASP A 51 -11.63 -9.54 0.58
C ASP A 51 -11.56 -8.01 0.61
N ALA A 52 -10.54 -7.46 0.02
CA ALA A 52 -10.25 -6.05 0.04
C ALA A 52 -9.58 -5.60 -1.28
N ARG A 53 -9.35 -4.30 -1.39
CA ARG A 53 -8.62 -3.71 -2.53
C ARG A 53 -7.76 -2.56 -2.05
N LEU A 54 -6.55 -2.47 -2.54
CA LEU A 54 -5.73 -1.27 -2.40
C LEU A 54 -6.19 -0.27 -3.45
N VAL A 55 -6.78 0.84 -3.03
CA VAL A 55 -7.41 1.81 -3.93
C VAL A 55 -6.61 3.09 -4.12
N SER A 56 -5.70 3.41 -3.22
CA SER A 56 -4.81 4.56 -3.41
C SER A 56 -3.58 4.48 -2.53
N ALA A 57 -2.58 5.26 -2.93
CA ALA A 57 -1.37 5.46 -2.16
C ALA A 57 -0.94 6.92 -2.26
N SER A 58 -0.37 7.44 -1.20
CA SER A 58 0.16 8.81 -1.14
C SER A 58 1.36 8.87 -0.21
N SER A 59 2.05 10.01 -0.21
CA SER A 59 3.19 10.25 0.67
C SER A 59 3.31 11.72 0.99
N THR A 60 3.74 12.03 2.20
CA THR A 60 4.10 13.41 2.56
C THR A 60 5.46 13.82 2.00
N ALA A 61 6.29 12.85 1.64
CA ALA A 61 7.64 13.08 1.12
C ALA A 61 7.70 13.12 -0.42
N VAL A 62 6.66 12.64 -1.11
CA VAL A 62 6.63 12.51 -2.56
C VAL A 62 5.36 13.18 -3.10
N PRO A 63 5.47 14.17 -4.00
CA PRO A 63 4.32 14.94 -4.47
C PRO A 63 3.27 14.12 -5.23
N ARG A 64 3.70 13.09 -5.96
CA ARG A 64 2.80 12.27 -6.76
C ARG A 64 3.10 10.79 -6.56
N VAL A 65 2.09 10.05 -6.14
CA VAL A 65 2.17 8.61 -5.91
C VAL A 65 1.01 7.95 -6.62
N GLU A 66 1.29 6.89 -7.35
CA GLU A 66 0.29 6.15 -8.13
C GLU A 66 0.48 4.65 -7.91
N VAL A 67 -0.58 3.90 -8.10
CA VAL A 67 -0.54 2.44 -8.09
C VAL A 67 -0.44 1.95 -9.53
N HIS A 68 0.57 1.17 -9.82
CA HIS A 68 0.88 0.70 -11.16
C HIS A 68 1.01 -0.83 -11.24
N GLU A 69 0.88 -1.34 -12.45
CA GLU A 69 1.25 -2.72 -12.76
C GLU A 69 2.15 -2.78 -13.99
N MET A 70 3.02 -3.78 -14.01
CA MET A 70 3.73 -4.17 -15.22
C MET A 70 2.92 -5.26 -15.92
N LYS A 71 2.66 -5.08 -17.19
CA LYS A 71 1.90 -6.05 -18.00
C LYS A 71 2.61 -6.31 -19.30
N MET A 72 2.65 -7.58 -19.68
CA MET A 72 3.12 -7.95 -21.02
C MET A 72 2.07 -7.56 -22.05
N ASP A 73 2.53 -6.86 -23.08
CA ASP A 73 1.76 -6.51 -24.26
C ASP A 73 2.55 -7.02 -25.47
N GLY A 74 2.25 -8.25 -25.90
CA GLY A 74 3.09 -8.95 -26.83
C GLY A 74 4.46 -9.27 -26.21
N ASP A 75 5.53 -8.81 -26.85
CA ASP A 75 6.91 -9.00 -26.35
C ASP A 75 7.43 -7.82 -25.53
N VAL A 76 6.56 -6.83 -25.25
CA VAL A 76 6.93 -5.60 -24.56
C VAL A 76 6.26 -5.55 -23.19
N MET A 77 7.07 -5.28 -22.15
CA MET A 77 6.55 -4.96 -20.82
C MET A 77 6.11 -3.51 -20.79
N ARG A 78 4.86 -3.29 -20.44
CA ARG A 78 4.31 -1.95 -20.28
C ARG A 78 3.88 -1.71 -18.85
N MET A 79 4.18 -0.53 -18.36
CA MET A 79 3.74 -0.04 -17.06
C MET A 79 2.47 0.79 -17.25
N ARG A 80 1.47 0.57 -16.39
CA ARG A 80 0.25 1.37 -16.42
C ARG A 80 -0.30 1.59 -15.02
N GLU A 81 -0.94 2.73 -14.84
CA GLU A 81 -1.71 2.98 -13.62
C GLU A 81 -2.93 2.07 -13.57
N VAL A 82 -3.21 1.56 -12.39
CA VAL A 82 -4.41 0.77 -12.11
C VAL A 82 -5.25 1.44 -11.03
N LYS A 83 -6.56 1.29 -11.12
CA LYS A 83 -7.49 1.89 -10.16
C LYS A 83 -7.43 1.22 -8.79
N ALA A 84 -7.10 -0.04 -8.75
CA ALA A 84 -7.02 -0.81 -7.53
C ALA A 84 -6.21 -2.09 -7.74
N ILE A 85 -5.68 -2.61 -6.65
CA ILE A 85 -5.07 -3.95 -6.61
C ILE A 85 -5.95 -4.81 -5.71
N ASP A 86 -6.43 -5.93 -6.23
CA ASP A 86 -7.23 -6.87 -5.45
C ASP A 86 -6.38 -7.52 -4.36
N LEU A 87 -6.94 -7.57 -3.16
CA LEU A 87 -6.36 -8.22 -2.00
C LEU A 87 -7.30 -9.35 -1.55
N PRO A 88 -7.25 -10.52 -2.20
CA PRO A 88 -8.13 -11.62 -1.85
C PRO A 88 -7.90 -12.10 -0.42
N LYS A 89 -8.97 -12.43 0.26
CA LYS A 89 -8.95 -12.92 1.63
C LYS A 89 -7.90 -14.01 1.84
N GLY A 90 -7.02 -13.78 2.80
CA GLY A 90 -6.04 -14.77 3.23
C GLY A 90 -4.86 -14.97 2.29
N LYS A 91 -4.79 -14.22 1.19
CA LYS A 91 -3.66 -14.29 0.26
C LYS A 91 -2.68 -13.14 0.47
N THR A 92 -1.41 -13.45 0.41
CA THR A 92 -0.37 -12.43 0.36
C THR A 92 -0.23 -11.94 -1.08
N VAL A 93 -0.43 -10.65 -1.29
CA VAL A 93 -0.23 -10.00 -2.58
C VAL A 93 1.11 -9.28 -2.53
N SER A 94 2.00 -9.65 -3.43
CA SER A 94 3.34 -9.07 -3.50
C SER A 94 3.36 -7.93 -4.51
N LEU A 95 3.74 -6.75 -4.04
CA LEU A 95 4.15 -5.65 -4.89
C LEU A 95 5.66 -5.76 -5.04
N GLU A 96 6.10 -6.08 -6.25
CA GLU A 96 7.51 -6.40 -6.52
C GLU A 96 7.94 -5.93 -7.90
N PRO A 97 9.23 -5.73 -8.14
CA PRO A 97 9.71 -5.38 -9.48
C PRO A 97 9.22 -6.38 -10.53
N GLY A 98 8.67 -5.85 -11.61
CA GLY A 98 8.07 -6.68 -12.67
C GLY A 98 6.59 -6.99 -12.49
N GLY A 99 5.99 -6.61 -11.37
CA GLY A 99 4.57 -6.81 -11.08
C GLY A 99 3.87 -5.52 -10.67
N PHE A 100 2.96 -5.63 -9.73
CA PHE A 100 2.36 -4.44 -9.10
C PHE A 100 3.41 -3.66 -8.32
N HIS A 101 3.26 -2.34 -8.30
CA HIS A 101 4.15 -1.49 -7.50
C HIS A 101 3.49 -0.14 -7.23
N ILE A 102 4.06 0.57 -6.27
CA ILE A 102 3.69 1.95 -5.99
C ILE A 102 4.72 2.84 -6.66
N MET A 103 4.26 3.68 -7.58
CA MET A 103 5.11 4.58 -8.33
C MET A 103 5.28 5.89 -7.59
N LEU A 104 6.52 6.28 -7.32
CA LEU A 104 6.89 7.52 -6.67
C LEU A 104 7.37 8.49 -7.76
N MET A 105 6.66 9.59 -7.95
CA MET A 105 6.87 10.49 -9.08
C MET A 105 7.14 11.92 -8.62
N ASN A 106 7.78 12.69 -9.49
CA ASN A 106 8.14 14.07 -9.22
C ASN A 106 8.98 14.22 -7.94
N LEU A 107 9.95 13.34 -7.78
CA LEU A 107 10.85 13.36 -6.61
C LEU A 107 11.54 14.72 -6.50
N PRO A 108 11.41 15.43 -5.36
CA PRO A 108 12.05 16.73 -5.18
C PRO A 108 13.57 16.62 -5.01
N LYS A 109 14.03 15.46 -4.57
CA LYS A 109 15.45 15.16 -4.35
C LYS A 109 15.70 13.66 -4.53
N PRO A 110 16.94 13.22 -4.75
CA PRO A 110 17.26 11.80 -4.77
C PRO A 110 16.89 11.12 -3.48
N ILE A 111 16.51 9.86 -3.58
CA ILE A 111 16.25 8.99 -2.43
C ILE A 111 17.53 8.21 -2.13
N ALA A 112 18.12 8.49 -0.99
CA ALA A 112 19.34 7.80 -0.55
C ALA A 112 19.00 6.44 0.08
N ALA A 113 19.87 5.46 -0.09
CA ALA A 113 19.75 4.18 0.60
C ALA A 113 19.74 4.40 2.11
N GLY A 114 18.81 3.73 2.80
CA GLY A 114 18.59 3.90 4.24
C GLY A 114 17.57 4.98 4.60
N GLU A 115 17.21 5.85 3.67
CA GLU A 115 16.16 6.84 3.88
C GLU A 115 14.81 6.15 4.00
N VAL A 116 13.95 6.65 4.90
CA VAL A 116 12.61 6.11 5.10
C VAL A 116 11.59 6.99 4.39
N ILE A 117 10.82 6.39 3.49
CA ILE A 117 9.75 7.06 2.77
C ILE A 117 8.42 6.69 3.42
N PRO A 118 7.71 7.65 4.02
CA PRO A 118 6.38 7.38 4.57
C PRO A 118 5.37 7.22 3.43
N LEU A 119 4.56 6.18 3.52
CA LEU A 119 3.50 5.92 2.55
C LEU A 119 2.18 5.79 3.30
N THR A 120 1.14 6.36 2.75
CA THR A 120 -0.22 6.22 3.21
C THR A 120 -1.00 5.41 2.20
N LEU A 121 -1.48 4.25 2.60
CA LEU A 121 -2.27 3.36 1.75
C LEU A 121 -3.72 3.43 2.16
N VAL A 122 -4.63 3.46 1.19
CA VAL A 122 -6.06 3.35 1.43
C VAL A 122 -6.54 2.02 0.91
N VAL A 123 -7.11 1.22 1.79
CA VAL A 123 -7.67 -0.10 1.48
C VAL A 123 -9.17 -0.07 1.69
N GLU A 124 -9.90 -0.61 0.73
CA GLU A 124 -11.36 -0.72 0.79
C GLU A 124 -11.77 -2.16 0.99
N SER A 125 -12.67 -2.41 1.93
CA SER A 125 -13.25 -3.73 2.18
C SER A 125 -14.68 -3.56 2.67
N GLY A 126 -15.63 -4.27 2.06
CA GLY A 126 -17.04 -4.22 2.48
C GLY A 126 -17.65 -2.82 2.43
N GLY A 127 -17.26 -2.00 1.47
CA GLY A 127 -17.73 -0.62 1.34
C GLY A 127 -17.12 0.37 2.34
N LYS A 128 -16.14 -0.06 3.12
CA LYS A 128 -15.43 0.77 4.09
C LYS A 128 -13.98 0.94 3.70
N GLN A 129 -13.48 2.15 3.89
CA GLN A 129 -12.07 2.46 3.66
C GLN A 129 -11.31 2.53 4.98
N GLN A 130 -10.11 2.04 4.98
CA GLN A 130 -9.16 2.23 6.07
C GLN A 130 -7.83 2.72 5.53
N THR A 131 -7.16 3.51 6.34
CA THR A 131 -5.87 4.09 6.02
C THR A 131 -4.77 3.36 6.77
N LEU A 132 -3.71 2.99 6.07
CA LEU A 132 -2.54 2.33 6.63
C LEU A 132 -1.32 3.22 6.43
N GLU A 133 -0.58 3.44 7.51
CA GLU A 133 0.70 4.12 7.44
C GLU A 133 1.83 3.09 7.31
N VAL A 134 2.64 3.23 6.27
CA VAL A 134 3.73 2.31 5.96
C VAL A 134 5.03 3.09 5.85
N LYS A 135 6.09 2.54 6.39
CA LYS A 135 7.44 3.10 6.26
C LYS A 135 8.25 2.21 5.33
N ALA A 136 8.61 2.74 4.18
CA ALA A 136 9.41 2.05 3.18
C ALA A 136 10.86 2.50 3.29
N GLU A 137 11.75 1.60 3.67
CA GLU A 137 13.17 1.89 3.72
C GLU A 137 13.76 1.81 2.31
N ALA A 138 14.51 2.82 1.92
CA ALA A 138 15.15 2.87 0.62
C ALA A 138 16.34 1.90 0.58
N ARG A 139 16.39 1.10 -0.47
CA ARG A 139 17.46 0.14 -0.74
C ARG A 139 18.15 0.48 -2.05
N ALA A 140 19.44 0.23 -2.11
CA ALA A 140 20.20 0.41 -3.33
C ALA A 140 19.58 -0.41 -4.47
N PRO A 141 19.64 0.09 -5.72
CA PRO A 141 19.16 -0.66 -6.88
C PRO A 141 19.84 -2.03 -6.96
N MET A 142 19.04 -3.06 -7.26
CA MET A 142 19.55 -4.44 -7.30
C MET A 142 20.73 -4.60 -8.25
N GLY A 143 20.70 -3.94 -9.41
CA GLY A 143 21.79 -4.00 -10.37
C GLY A 143 23.05 -3.30 -9.92
N GLY A 144 22.94 -2.24 -9.10
CA GLY A 144 24.09 -1.52 -8.56
C GLY A 144 24.70 -2.15 -7.32
N ALA A 145 23.93 -3.01 -6.66
CA ALA A 145 24.39 -3.71 -5.46
C ALA A 145 25.14 -5.00 -5.73
N MET A 146 25.21 -5.41 -6.99
CA MET A 146 25.95 -6.63 -7.36
C MET A 146 27.43 -6.43 -7.09
N PRO A 147 28.03 -7.24 -6.23
CA PRO A 147 29.47 -7.18 -6.07
C PRO A 147 30.12 -7.48 -7.40
N MET A 148 30.97 -6.59 -7.83
CA MET A 148 31.75 -6.81 -9.03
C MET A 148 32.73 -7.95 -8.77
N HIS A 149 32.52 -9.04 -9.47
CA HIS A 149 33.51 -10.14 -9.43
C HIS A 149 34.70 -9.74 -10.26
N HIS A 150 35.76 -9.42 -9.57
CA HIS A 150 37.03 -9.20 -10.22
C HIS A 150 37.77 -10.55 -10.34
N HIS A 151 38.01 -10.92 -11.51
CA HIS A 151 38.77 -12.10 -11.82
C HIS A 151 40.19 -11.75 -12.25
#